data_b0f8b5b6ee7c0fe2226075a250acb5e4
#
_entry.id   b0f8b5b6ee7c0fe2226075a250acb5e4
#
_cell.length_a   1.000
_cell.length_b   1.000
_cell.length_c   1.000
_cell.angle_alpha   90.00
_cell.angle_beta   90.00
_cell.angle_gamma   90.00
#
_symmetry.space_group_name_H-M   'P 1'
#
loop_
_entity.id
_entity.type
_entity.pdbx_description
1 polymer ?
#
loop_
_entity_poly.entity_id
_entity_poly.type
_entity_poly.pdbx_seq_one_letter_code
_entity_poly.pdbx_strand_id
1 'polypeptide(L)'
;GHRVFVVSWRNPDESLADKTWDDYIEHAAIRAIREVQAISGQDQIDTLGFCVGGTILATALAVLAARGEQPAASLTLLTTLLDFSSTGVLDLFIDEPAVQLREVTIGEQSPQGPGLLKGKELATTFSFLRPNDLVWNYVVGNYLKGETPPPFDLLYWNGDSTNLPGPFYCWYLRHTYLQNELKIPGKLTVCGEKLDLGAIKAPVYLYASREDHIVPWKGAYASTRVFKGKKRFMLGASGHIAGVINPPAAKKRSHWVNDKLPASADEWFTTAKEVPGSWWTDWAAWLKPHGGPMIAAPKTPGTRKYKAIEAAPGRYVKAKA
;
A
#
# COMPACT_ATOMS: atom_id res chain seq x y z
N GLY A 1 19.10 7.83 10.02
CA GLY A 1 18.80 7.46 11.29
C GLY A 1 17.36 7.65 11.79
N HIS A 2 16.33 7.18 11.05
CA HIS A 2 14.96 7.16 11.59
C HIS A 2 14.74 5.89 12.43
N ARG A 3 13.96 6.01 13.51
CA ARG A 3 13.40 4.85 14.20
C ARG A 3 12.20 4.37 13.40
N VAL A 4 12.21 3.10 12.99
CA VAL A 4 11.17 2.53 12.10
C VAL A 4 10.31 1.55 12.88
N PHE A 5 8.98 1.66 12.70
CA PHE A 5 7.98 0.71 13.17
C PHE A 5 7.31 0.08 11.96
N VAL A 6 7.31 -1.22 11.86
CA VAL A 6 6.70 -1.97 10.76
C VAL A 6 5.54 -2.78 11.32
N VAL A 7 4.35 -2.62 10.76
CA VAL A 7 3.18 -3.43 11.12
C VAL A 7 3.34 -4.81 10.50
N SER A 8 3.37 -5.85 11.34
CA SER A 8 3.35 -7.24 10.91
C SER A 8 1.92 -7.75 10.98
N TRP A 9 1.33 -8.04 9.82
CA TRP A 9 -0.05 -8.53 9.74
C TRP A 9 -0.13 -10.02 10.03
N ARG A 10 -1.13 -10.42 10.82
CA ARG A 10 -1.52 -11.82 10.94
C ARG A 10 -2.22 -12.24 9.66
N ASN A 11 -1.83 -13.38 9.07
CA ASN A 11 -2.58 -13.94 7.96
C ASN A 11 -3.97 -14.38 8.45
N PRO A 12 -5.07 -13.88 7.87
CA PRO A 12 -6.41 -14.24 8.32
C PRO A 12 -6.71 -15.73 8.14
N ASP A 13 -7.23 -16.33 9.19
CA ASP A 13 -7.85 -17.63 9.20
C ASP A 13 -9.38 -17.50 9.39
N GLU A 14 -10.10 -18.60 9.46
CA GLU A 14 -11.57 -18.60 9.57
C GLU A 14 -12.08 -17.80 10.80
N SER A 15 -11.26 -17.66 11.85
CA SER A 15 -11.61 -16.86 13.04
C SER A 15 -11.63 -15.35 12.79
N LEU A 16 -11.10 -14.90 11.64
CA LEU A 16 -11.04 -13.51 11.22
C LEU A 16 -11.83 -13.25 9.92
N ALA A 17 -12.59 -14.24 9.44
CA ALA A 17 -13.33 -14.13 8.18
C ALA A 17 -14.38 -13.02 8.16
N ASP A 18 -14.86 -12.60 9.33
CA ASP A 18 -15.84 -11.53 9.54
C ASP A 18 -15.28 -10.10 9.53
N LYS A 19 -13.96 -9.95 9.47
CA LYS A 19 -13.31 -8.63 9.57
C LYS A 19 -13.63 -7.75 8.37
N THR A 20 -14.05 -6.53 8.67
CA THR A 20 -14.49 -5.51 7.71
C THR A 20 -13.37 -4.53 7.37
N TRP A 21 -13.64 -3.63 6.40
CA TRP A 21 -12.76 -2.49 6.13
C TRP A 21 -12.59 -1.62 7.38
N ASP A 22 -13.68 -1.36 8.10
CA ASP A 22 -13.66 -0.56 9.33
C ASP A 22 -12.80 -1.19 10.42
N ASP A 23 -12.80 -2.53 10.56
CA ASP A 23 -11.91 -3.23 11.50
C ASP A 23 -10.43 -2.99 11.18
N TYR A 24 -10.06 -3.05 9.88
CA TYR A 24 -8.69 -2.77 9.45
C TYR A 24 -8.29 -1.33 9.70
N ILE A 25 -9.21 -0.38 9.52
CA ILE A 25 -8.95 1.03 9.77
C ILE A 25 -8.84 1.30 11.27
N GLU A 26 -9.85 0.95 12.07
CA GLU A 26 -9.92 1.30 13.50
C GLU A 26 -8.95 0.46 14.33
N HIS A 27 -9.04 -0.87 14.19
CA HIS A 27 -8.36 -1.81 15.10
C HIS A 27 -6.93 -2.17 14.66
N ALA A 28 -6.53 -1.82 13.44
CA ALA A 28 -5.17 -2.02 12.97
C ALA A 28 -4.46 -0.69 12.68
N ALA A 29 -4.83 0.07 11.65
CA ALA A 29 -4.08 1.24 11.23
C ALA A 29 -4.10 2.39 12.26
N ILE A 30 -5.29 2.80 12.73
CA ILE A 30 -5.43 3.85 13.76
C ILE A 30 -4.78 3.40 15.06
N ARG A 31 -5.01 2.16 15.48
CA ARG A 31 -4.38 1.60 16.68
C ARG A 31 -2.86 1.61 16.57
N ALA A 32 -2.28 1.18 15.44
CA ALA A 32 -0.84 1.21 15.23
C ALA A 32 -0.26 2.64 15.34
N ILE A 33 -0.92 3.63 14.73
CA ILE A 33 -0.55 5.05 14.85
C ILE A 33 -0.49 5.46 16.33
N ARG A 34 -1.54 5.18 17.11
CA ARG A 34 -1.61 5.55 18.53
C ARG A 34 -0.55 4.83 19.38
N GLU A 35 -0.29 3.57 19.09
CA GLU A 35 0.75 2.80 19.81
C GLU A 35 2.15 3.34 19.48
N VAL A 36 2.42 3.70 18.22
CA VAL A 36 3.70 4.33 17.84
C VAL A 36 3.87 5.70 18.50
N GLN A 37 2.83 6.53 18.54
CA GLN A 37 2.84 7.80 19.29
C GLN A 37 3.17 7.56 20.77
N ALA A 38 2.50 6.61 21.41
CA ALA A 38 2.73 6.29 22.82
C ALA A 38 4.13 5.72 23.09
N ILE A 39 4.70 4.93 22.17
CA ILE A 39 6.06 4.37 22.32
C ILE A 39 7.13 5.43 22.06
N SER A 40 6.93 6.27 21.04
CA SER A 40 7.89 7.31 20.65
C SER A 40 7.82 8.55 21.54
N GLY A 41 6.66 8.81 22.16
CA GLY A 41 6.38 10.05 22.89
C GLY A 41 6.18 11.26 21.96
N GLN A 42 5.85 11.02 20.68
CA GLN A 42 5.62 12.08 19.69
C GLN A 42 4.14 12.18 19.36
N ASP A 43 3.63 13.40 19.28
CA ASP A 43 2.23 13.66 18.88
C ASP A 43 2.04 13.46 17.38
N GLN A 44 3.07 13.73 16.59
CA GLN A 44 3.07 13.49 15.14
C GLN A 44 4.22 12.57 14.75
N ILE A 45 3.95 11.68 13.79
CA ILE A 45 4.89 10.68 13.28
C ILE A 45 4.92 10.70 11.75
N ASP A 46 6.05 10.36 11.17
CA ASP A 46 6.12 10.09 9.73
C ASP A 46 5.42 8.77 9.43
N THR A 47 4.56 8.78 8.42
CA THR A 47 3.75 7.60 8.05
C THR A 47 4.06 7.15 6.63
N LEU A 48 4.10 5.82 6.40
CA LEU A 48 4.36 5.24 5.09
C LEU A 48 3.41 4.07 4.85
N GLY A 49 2.75 4.08 3.69
CA GLY A 49 1.93 2.97 3.20
C GLY A 49 2.36 2.51 1.82
N PHE A 50 2.38 1.19 1.61
CA PHE A 50 2.72 0.57 0.35
C PHE A 50 1.49 -0.14 -0.23
N CYS A 51 1.18 0.08 -1.52
CA CYS A 51 0.07 -0.55 -2.24
C CYS A 51 -1.26 -0.36 -1.49
N VAL A 52 -2.04 -1.43 -1.24
CA VAL A 52 -3.28 -1.37 -0.44
C VAL A 52 -3.04 -0.83 0.96
N GLY A 53 -1.84 -1.05 1.54
CA GLY A 53 -1.46 -0.46 2.81
C GLY A 53 -1.43 1.07 2.79
N GLY A 54 -1.13 1.68 1.63
CA GLY A 54 -1.26 3.12 1.43
C GLY A 54 -2.73 3.58 1.39
N THR A 55 -3.61 2.80 0.77
CA THR A 55 -5.06 3.08 0.75
C THR A 55 -5.65 2.98 2.16
N ILE A 56 -5.30 1.94 2.91
CA ILE A 56 -5.69 1.75 4.32
C ILE A 56 -5.19 2.93 5.18
N LEU A 57 -3.91 3.28 5.06
CA LEU A 57 -3.32 4.36 5.83
C LEU A 57 -3.96 5.72 5.52
N ALA A 58 -4.16 6.05 4.25
CA ALA A 58 -4.81 7.31 3.85
C ALA A 58 -6.26 7.36 4.37
N THR A 59 -7.00 6.25 4.33
CA THR A 59 -8.35 6.15 4.91
C THR A 59 -8.31 6.37 6.43
N ALA A 60 -7.38 5.73 7.14
CA ALA A 60 -7.21 5.91 8.59
C ALA A 60 -6.90 7.37 8.97
N LEU A 61 -6.03 8.03 8.22
CA LEU A 61 -5.70 9.44 8.43
C LEU A 61 -6.88 10.37 8.11
N ALA A 62 -7.72 10.02 7.12
CA ALA A 62 -8.95 10.77 6.82
C ALA A 62 -10.00 10.61 7.92
N VAL A 63 -10.17 9.41 8.48
CA VAL A 63 -11.02 9.18 9.65
C VAL A 63 -10.54 10.00 10.85
N LEU A 64 -9.24 9.97 11.14
CA LEU A 64 -8.67 10.77 12.23
C LEU A 64 -8.82 12.29 11.98
N ALA A 65 -8.67 12.73 10.73
CA ALA A 65 -8.90 14.12 10.36
C ALA A 65 -10.37 14.56 10.59
N ALA A 66 -11.34 13.69 10.29
CA ALA A 66 -12.76 13.92 10.57
C ALA A 66 -13.03 14.02 12.08
N ARG A 67 -12.27 13.29 12.90
CA ARG A 67 -12.29 13.38 14.38
C ARG A 67 -11.51 14.58 14.93
N GLY A 68 -10.96 15.43 14.06
CA GLY A 68 -10.17 16.61 14.47
C GLY A 68 -8.69 16.33 14.79
N GLU A 69 -8.20 15.13 14.48
CA GLU A 69 -6.84 14.69 14.76
C GLU A 69 -5.95 14.75 13.53
N GLN A 70 -4.66 15.12 13.68
CA GLN A 70 -3.68 15.18 12.59
C GLN A 70 -2.35 14.55 13.05
N PRO A 71 -2.30 13.21 13.22
CA PRO A 71 -1.15 12.53 13.81
C PRO A 71 0.04 12.35 12.85
N ALA A 72 -0.15 12.62 11.56
CA ALA A 72 0.92 12.48 10.57
C ALA A 72 1.74 13.78 10.44
N ALA A 73 3.04 13.71 10.69
CA ALA A 73 4.02 14.75 10.34
C ALA A 73 4.26 14.76 8.82
N SER A 74 4.24 13.59 8.21
CA SER A 74 4.31 13.38 6.76
C SER A 74 3.59 12.10 6.36
N LEU A 75 3.15 12.01 5.11
CA LEU A 75 2.55 10.83 4.51
C LEU A 75 3.33 10.42 3.26
N THR A 76 3.91 9.24 3.26
CA THR A 76 4.53 8.63 2.08
C THR A 76 3.62 7.52 1.55
N LEU A 77 3.27 7.59 0.28
CA LEU A 77 2.48 6.58 -0.43
C LEU A 77 3.31 5.98 -1.56
N LEU A 78 3.56 4.68 -1.49
CA LEU A 78 4.36 3.96 -2.46
C LEU A 78 3.45 3.07 -3.31
N THR A 79 3.44 3.27 -4.62
CA THR A 79 2.63 2.48 -5.57
C THR A 79 1.19 2.24 -5.06
N THR A 80 0.51 3.32 -4.71
CA THR A 80 -0.81 3.34 -4.07
C THR A 80 -1.84 4.03 -4.96
N LEU A 81 -3.05 3.47 -5.03
CA LEU A 81 -4.22 4.12 -5.63
C LEU A 81 -5.14 4.69 -4.55
N LEU A 82 -5.57 5.93 -4.75
CA LEU A 82 -6.66 6.61 -4.04
C LEU A 82 -7.70 7.15 -5.03
N ASP A 83 -7.31 7.29 -6.29
CA ASP A 83 -8.18 7.46 -7.45
C ASP A 83 -8.01 6.23 -8.35
N PHE A 84 -9.09 5.48 -8.51
CA PHE A 84 -9.13 4.22 -9.25
C PHE A 84 -9.67 4.41 -10.68
N SER A 85 -9.56 5.60 -11.24
CA SER A 85 -9.97 5.86 -12.64
C SER A 85 -9.08 5.20 -13.70
N SER A 86 -7.91 4.68 -13.29
CA SER A 86 -6.98 3.97 -14.17
C SER A 86 -6.29 2.87 -13.39
N THR A 87 -6.86 1.67 -13.42
CA THR A 87 -6.40 0.48 -12.68
C THR A 87 -5.79 -0.58 -13.59
N GLY A 88 -5.65 -0.26 -14.89
CA GLY A 88 -4.98 -1.10 -15.87
C GLY A 88 -5.71 -2.41 -16.13
N VAL A 89 -4.96 -3.51 -16.25
CA VAL A 89 -5.52 -4.83 -16.59
C VAL A 89 -6.47 -5.34 -15.52
N LEU A 90 -6.39 -4.88 -14.27
CA LEU A 90 -7.31 -5.30 -13.21
C LEU A 90 -8.77 -4.94 -13.49
N ASP A 91 -9.04 -3.86 -14.25
CA ASP A 91 -10.41 -3.51 -14.68
C ASP A 91 -11.13 -4.65 -15.41
N LEU A 92 -10.39 -5.51 -16.10
CA LEU A 92 -10.97 -6.63 -16.85
C LEU A 92 -11.58 -7.72 -15.95
N PHE A 93 -11.23 -7.73 -14.68
CA PHE A 93 -11.65 -8.73 -13.70
C PHE A 93 -12.65 -8.19 -12.68
N ILE A 94 -12.97 -6.90 -12.74
CA ILE A 94 -13.77 -6.23 -11.72
C ILE A 94 -14.95 -5.51 -12.40
N ASP A 95 -16.05 -6.24 -12.49
CA ASP A 95 -17.35 -5.72 -12.94
C ASP A 95 -18.42 -5.97 -11.87
N GLU A 96 -19.63 -5.45 -12.10
CA GLU A 96 -20.72 -5.60 -11.12
C GLU A 96 -21.06 -7.06 -10.84
N PRO A 97 -21.21 -7.98 -11.83
CA PRO A 97 -21.47 -9.40 -11.58
C PRO A 97 -20.35 -10.08 -10.76
N ALA A 98 -19.09 -9.77 -11.04
CA ALA A 98 -17.95 -10.36 -10.33
C ALA A 98 -17.92 -9.90 -8.86
N VAL A 99 -18.18 -8.62 -8.59
CA VAL A 99 -18.23 -8.09 -7.22
C VAL A 99 -19.43 -8.68 -6.47
N GLN A 100 -20.62 -8.70 -7.06
CA GLN A 100 -21.81 -9.32 -6.45
C GLN A 100 -21.59 -10.80 -6.13
N LEU A 101 -20.96 -11.55 -7.02
CA LEU A 101 -20.62 -12.96 -6.75
C LEU A 101 -19.75 -13.09 -5.49
N ARG A 102 -18.76 -12.23 -5.30
CA ARG A 102 -17.92 -12.25 -4.09
C ARG A 102 -18.72 -11.85 -2.85
N GLU A 103 -19.60 -10.87 -2.93
CA GLU A 103 -20.45 -10.42 -1.82
C GLU A 103 -21.39 -11.54 -1.33
N VAL A 104 -21.99 -12.32 -2.24
CA VAL A 104 -22.90 -13.42 -1.87
C VAL A 104 -22.17 -14.73 -1.53
N THR A 105 -20.88 -14.88 -1.85
CA THR A 105 -20.14 -16.10 -1.56
C THR A 105 -19.23 -16.00 -0.34
N ILE A 106 -18.57 -14.87 -0.13
CA ILE A 106 -17.62 -14.66 0.99
C ILE A 106 -17.83 -13.35 1.75
N GLY A 107 -18.66 -12.42 1.25
CA GLY A 107 -18.98 -11.14 1.90
C GLY A 107 -19.94 -11.28 3.07
N GLU A 108 -20.38 -10.15 3.62
CA GLU A 108 -21.38 -10.08 4.70
C GLU A 108 -22.75 -10.66 4.28
N GLN A 109 -23.06 -10.62 2.97
CA GLN A 109 -24.33 -11.10 2.42
C GLN A 109 -24.32 -12.61 2.12
N SER A 110 -23.23 -13.31 2.41
CA SER A 110 -23.15 -14.75 2.17
C SER A 110 -24.15 -15.51 3.04
N PRO A 111 -24.99 -16.39 2.48
CA PRO A 111 -25.93 -17.22 3.26
C PRO A 111 -25.25 -18.17 4.26
N GLN A 112 -23.97 -18.49 4.03
CA GLN A 112 -23.16 -19.34 4.90
C GLN A 112 -22.32 -18.53 5.92
N GLY A 113 -22.49 -17.20 5.93
CA GLY A 113 -21.67 -16.28 6.70
C GLY A 113 -20.41 -15.83 5.95
N PRO A 114 -19.71 -14.82 6.48
CA PRO A 114 -18.48 -14.30 5.90
C PRO A 114 -17.40 -15.39 5.73
N GLY A 115 -16.73 -15.37 4.57
CA GLY A 115 -15.65 -16.30 4.24
C GLY A 115 -14.32 -15.58 4.02
N LEU A 116 -13.36 -16.30 3.46
CA LEU A 116 -12.04 -15.79 3.11
C LEU A 116 -11.84 -15.82 1.60
N LEU A 117 -11.31 -14.75 1.02
CA LEU A 117 -10.57 -14.86 -0.22
C LEU A 117 -9.24 -15.55 0.10
N LYS A 118 -9.03 -16.74 -0.45
CA LYS A 118 -7.77 -17.46 -0.22
C LYS A 118 -6.62 -16.77 -0.98
N GLY A 119 -5.49 -16.60 -0.32
CA GLY A 119 -4.32 -15.94 -0.90
C GLY A 119 -3.84 -16.60 -2.20
N LYS A 120 -4.04 -17.91 -2.35
CA LYS A 120 -3.73 -18.65 -3.57
C LYS A 120 -4.55 -18.18 -4.78
N GLU A 121 -5.83 -17.81 -4.60
CA GLU A 121 -6.65 -17.25 -5.68
C GLU A 121 -6.10 -15.90 -6.14
N LEU A 122 -5.74 -15.05 -5.17
CA LEU A 122 -5.16 -13.74 -5.45
C LEU A 122 -3.80 -13.88 -6.16
N ALA A 123 -2.93 -14.77 -5.69
CA ALA A 123 -1.65 -15.07 -6.33
C ALA A 123 -1.82 -15.56 -7.78
N THR A 124 -2.82 -16.39 -8.04
CA THR A 124 -3.17 -16.87 -9.38
C THR A 124 -3.59 -15.68 -10.27
N THR A 125 -4.47 -14.80 -9.77
CA THR A 125 -4.89 -13.59 -10.50
C THR A 125 -3.68 -12.74 -10.87
N PHE A 126 -2.80 -12.42 -9.93
CA PHE A 126 -1.60 -11.64 -10.20
C PHE A 126 -0.64 -12.30 -11.20
N SER A 127 -0.52 -13.62 -11.17
CA SER A 127 0.29 -14.36 -12.14
C SER A 127 -0.26 -14.23 -13.56
N PHE A 128 -1.59 -14.22 -13.72
CA PHE A 128 -2.23 -14.04 -15.01
C PHE A 128 -2.23 -12.61 -15.55
N LEU A 129 -1.91 -11.61 -14.74
CA LEU A 129 -1.69 -10.24 -15.25
C LEU A 129 -0.43 -10.12 -16.11
N ARG A 130 0.56 -11.01 -15.90
CA ARG A 130 1.81 -11.08 -16.69
C ARG A 130 2.19 -12.53 -16.96
N PRO A 131 1.36 -13.29 -17.70
CA PRO A 131 1.52 -14.73 -17.85
C PRO A 131 2.84 -15.11 -18.53
N ASN A 132 3.34 -14.30 -19.45
CA ASN A 132 4.61 -14.57 -20.14
C ASN A 132 5.80 -14.52 -19.17
N ASP A 133 5.78 -13.62 -18.21
CA ASP A 133 6.88 -13.45 -17.26
C ASP A 133 6.76 -14.37 -16.04
N LEU A 134 5.53 -14.66 -15.60
CA LEU A 134 5.28 -15.32 -14.31
C LEU A 134 4.83 -16.78 -14.44
N VAL A 135 4.43 -17.23 -15.64
CA VAL A 135 3.97 -18.60 -15.90
C VAL A 135 4.76 -19.21 -17.06
N TRP A 136 4.60 -18.67 -18.27
CA TRP A 136 5.14 -19.29 -19.48
C TRP A 136 6.66 -19.32 -19.55
N ASN A 137 7.32 -18.31 -19.01
CA ASN A 137 8.78 -18.29 -18.91
C ASN A 137 9.32 -19.51 -18.14
N TYR A 138 8.66 -19.89 -17.03
CA TYR A 138 9.02 -21.07 -16.26
C TYR A 138 8.65 -22.37 -16.95
N VAL A 139 7.52 -22.42 -17.64
CA VAL A 139 7.16 -23.59 -18.45
C VAL A 139 8.21 -23.83 -19.53
N VAL A 140 8.62 -22.80 -20.25
CA VAL A 140 9.64 -22.94 -21.31
C VAL A 140 11.03 -23.24 -20.73
N GLY A 141 11.51 -22.46 -19.77
CA GLY A 141 12.85 -22.63 -19.21
C GLY A 141 12.99 -23.93 -18.43
N ASN A 142 12.12 -24.13 -17.46
CA ASN A 142 12.30 -25.24 -16.52
C ASN A 142 11.72 -26.56 -17.05
N TYR A 143 10.44 -26.56 -17.50
CA TYR A 143 9.79 -27.80 -17.90
C TYR A 143 10.24 -28.28 -19.27
N LEU A 144 10.26 -27.41 -20.29
CA LEU A 144 10.62 -27.82 -21.66
C LEU A 144 12.13 -27.94 -21.88
N LYS A 145 12.94 -27.05 -21.31
CA LYS A 145 14.39 -27.03 -21.51
C LYS A 145 15.18 -27.68 -20.37
N GLY A 146 14.55 -27.96 -19.22
CA GLY A 146 15.21 -28.53 -18.06
C GLY A 146 16.20 -27.59 -17.36
N GLU A 147 16.09 -26.27 -17.58
CA GLU A 147 16.94 -25.26 -16.94
C GLU A 147 16.52 -25.07 -15.47
N THR A 148 17.53 -24.93 -14.59
CA THR A 148 17.26 -24.58 -13.18
C THR A 148 16.90 -23.10 -13.09
N PRO A 149 15.79 -22.73 -12.43
CA PRO A 149 15.45 -21.32 -12.22
C PRO A 149 16.60 -20.59 -11.50
N PRO A 150 16.96 -19.38 -11.93
CA PRO A 150 17.94 -18.60 -11.20
C PRO A 150 17.44 -18.35 -9.77
N PRO A 151 18.29 -18.51 -8.73
CA PRO A 151 17.91 -18.23 -7.36
C PRO A 151 17.56 -16.75 -7.21
N PHE A 152 16.38 -16.47 -6.72
CA PHE A 152 15.89 -15.12 -6.52
C PHE A 152 15.06 -15.07 -5.23
N ASP A 153 15.62 -14.49 -4.17
CA ASP A 153 15.03 -14.44 -2.83
C ASP A 153 13.65 -13.77 -2.80
N LEU A 154 13.43 -12.76 -3.64
CA LEU A 154 12.15 -12.08 -3.76
C LEU A 154 11.03 -13.00 -4.27
N LEU A 155 11.35 -14.03 -5.07
CA LEU A 155 10.36 -15.03 -5.52
C LEU A 155 9.85 -15.87 -4.34
N TYR A 156 10.72 -16.23 -3.40
CA TYR A 156 10.32 -16.95 -2.19
C TYR A 156 9.32 -16.14 -1.35
N TRP A 157 9.59 -14.85 -1.17
CA TRP A 157 8.68 -13.93 -0.48
C TRP A 157 7.36 -13.75 -1.25
N ASN A 158 7.42 -13.54 -2.56
CA ASN A 158 6.25 -13.34 -3.41
C ASN A 158 5.37 -14.61 -3.55
N GLY A 159 5.96 -15.78 -3.33
CA GLY A 159 5.26 -17.07 -3.33
C GLY A 159 4.43 -17.31 -2.04
N ASP A 160 4.56 -16.45 -1.03
CA ASP A 160 3.80 -16.54 0.21
C ASP A 160 2.62 -15.54 0.16
N SER A 161 1.46 -16.06 -0.13
CA SER A 161 0.23 -15.27 -0.30
C SER A 161 -0.39 -14.91 1.06
N THR A 162 -1.35 -13.98 1.05
CA THR A 162 -2.14 -13.60 2.22
C THR A 162 -3.62 -13.78 1.93
N ASN A 163 -4.34 -14.44 2.84
CA ASN A 163 -5.80 -14.49 2.81
C ASN A 163 -6.37 -13.11 3.12
N LEU A 164 -7.58 -12.83 2.64
CA LEU A 164 -8.32 -11.62 2.98
C LEU A 164 -9.71 -11.99 3.51
N PRO A 165 -10.16 -11.34 4.60
CA PRO A 165 -11.57 -11.46 5.01
C PRO A 165 -12.50 -11.02 3.89
N GLY A 166 -13.57 -11.78 3.66
CA GLY A 166 -14.52 -11.51 2.59
C GLY A 166 -15.14 -10.12 2.66
N PRO A 167 -15.67 -9.68 3.81
CA PRO A 167 -16.23 -8.33 3.96
C PRO A 167 -15.22 -7.22 3.64
N PHE A 168 -13.99 -7.32 4.14
CA PHE A 168 -12.91 -6.37 3.81
C PHE A 168 -12.65 -6.32 2.30
N TYR A 169 -12.53 -7.49 1.67
CA TYR A 169 -12.22 -7.59 0.24
C TYR A 169 -13.35 -7.06 -0.63
N CYS A 170 -14.61 -7.43 -0.33
CA CYS A 170 -15.79 -6.98 -1.07
C CYS A 170 -15.96 -5.47 -0.98
N TRP A 171 -15.80 -4.88 0.21
CA TRP A 171 -15.82 -3.43 0.39
C TRP A 171 -14.76 -2.76 -0.48
N TYR A 172 -13.53 -3.28 -0.44
CA TYR A 172 -12.40 -2.74 -1.21
C TYR A 172 -12.69 -2.79 -2.72
N LEU A 173 -13.17 -3.93 -3.25
CA LEU A 173 -13.52 -4.01 -4.67
C LEU A 173 -14.62 -3.04 -5.05
N ARG A 174 -15.72 -3.01 -4.29
CA ARG A 174 -16.90 -2.22 -4.62
C ARG A 174 -16.62 -0.73 -4.60
N HIS A 175 -16.10 -0.23 -3.48
CA HIS A 175 -15.98 1.22 -3.26
C HIS A 175 -14.75 1.86 -3.88
N THR A 176 -13.75 1.04 -4.27
CA THR A 176 -12.55 1.55 -4.94
C THR A 176 -12.53 1.21 -6.42
N TYR A 177 -12.23 -0.03 -6.79
CA TYR A 177 -12.10 -0.43 -8.19
C TYR A 177 -13.39 -0.22 -9.00
N LEU A 178 -14.54 -0.67 -8.49
CA LEU A 178 -15.79 -0.63 -9.25
C LEU A 178 -16.42 0.77 -9.29
N GLN A 179 -16.54 1.42 -8.13
CA GLN A 179 -17.30 2.68 -8.01
C GLN A 179 -16.42 3.92 -7.87
N ASN A 180 -15.12 3.74 -7.54
CA ASN A 180 -14.14 4.81 -7.37
C ASN A 180 -14.63 5.94 -6.43
N GLU A 181 -15.32 5.56 -5.35
CA GLU A 181 -15.97 6.48 -4.41
C GLU A 181 -15.00 7.08 -3.40
N LEU A 182 -13.86 6.40 -3.14
CA LEU A 182 -12.88 6.82 -2.13
C LEU A 182 -12.35 8.24 -2.39
N LYS A 183 -12.21 8.64 -3.64
CA LYS A 183 -11.76 9.98 -4.03
C LYS A 183 -12.79 11.08 -3.82
N ILE A 184 -14.06 10.74 -3.60
CA ILE A 184 -15.17 11.70 -3.55
C ILE A 184 -15.40 12.13 -2.11
N PRO A 185 -15.15 13.41 -1.74
CA PRO A 185 -15.33 13.87 -0.38
C PRO A 185 -16.75 13.63 0.16
N GLY A 186 -16.84 13.02 1.34
CA GLY A 186 -18.11 12.75 2.05
C GLY A 186 -18.96 11.63 1.44
N LYS A 187 -18.55 10.98 0.35
CA LYS A 187 -19.30 9.90 -0.28
C LYS A 187 -19.35 8.65 0.59
N LEU A 188 -18.20 8.26 1.13
CA LEU A 188 -18.08 7.09 1.99
C LEU A 188 -18.15 7.47 3.47
N THR A 189 -18.71 6.55 4.27
CA THR A 189 -18.65 6.57 5.73
C THR A 189 -17.81 5.39 6.17
N VAL A 190 -16.74 5.62 6.95
CA VAL A 190 -15.84 4.60 7.49
C VAL A 190 -15.62 4.87 8.97
N CYS A 191 -15.73 3.86 9.80
CA CYS A 191 -15.65 3.99 11.26
C CYS A 191 -16.59 5.10 11.82
N GLY A 192 -17.76 5.26 11.22
CA GLY A 192 -18.76 6.28 11.57
C GLY A 192 -18.50 7.69 11.03
N GLU A 193 -17.38 7.92 10.35
CA GLU A 193 -16.96 9.24 9.88
C GLU A 193 -17.16 9.40 8.36
N LYS A 194 -17.56 10.57 7.92
CA LYS A 194 -17.58 10.95 6.50
C LYS A 194 -16.18 11.22 6.01
N LEU A 195 -15.71 10.44 5.01
CA LEU A 195 -14.35 10.53 4.50
C LEU A 195 -14.14 11.75 3.59
N ASP A 196 -13.08 12.52 3.87
CA ASP A 196 -12.48 13.47 2.93
C ASP A 196 -10.94 13.32 3.00
N LEU A 197 -10.34 12.68 2.01
CA LEU A 197 -8.87 12.57 1.91
C LEU A 197 -8.21 13.95 1.83
N GLY A 198 -8.92 14.95 1.33
CA GLY A 198 -8.44 16.33 1.29
C GLY A 198 -8.38 17.03 2.66
N ALA A 199 -8.93 16.41 3.71
CA ALA A 199 -8.82 16.91 5.09
C ALA A 199 -7.48 16.55 5.76
N ILE A 200 -6.68 15.65 5.16
CA ILE A 200 -5.33 15.31 5.62
C ILE A 200 -4.42 16.51 5.36
N LYS A 201 -3.84 17.08 6.44
CA LYS A 201 -3.00 18.28 6.37
C LYS A 201 -1.52 17.99 6.18
N ALA A 202 -1.09 16.75 6.46
CA ALA A 202 0.29 16.33 6.31
C ALA A 202 0.80 16.56 4.87
N PRO A 203 2.06 16.95 4.67
CA PRO A 203 2.68 16.91 3.35
C PRO A 203 2.74 15.48 2.84
N VAL A 204 2.50 15.29 1.53
CA VAL A 204 2.39 13.96 0.92
C VAL A 204 3.48 13.74 -0.11
N TYR A 205 4.16 12.61 -0.01
CA TYR A 205 5.07 12.09 -1.03
C TYR A 205 4.44 10.89 -1.71
N LEU A 206 4.16 10.99 -3.00
CA LEU A 206 3.59 9.90 -3.80
C LEU A 206 4.67 9.36 -4.73
N TYR A 207 4.95 8.08 -4.61
CA TYR A 207 5.84 7.35 -5.50
C TYR A 207 5.04 6.37 -6.37
N ALA A 208 5.35 6.31 -7.63
CA ALA A 208 4.88 5.29 -8.56
C ALA A 208 6.04 4.65 -9.32
N SER A 209 5.86 3.44 -9.80
CA SER A 209 6.81 2.73 -10.67
C SER A 209 6.31 2.74 -12.11
N ARG A 210 7.19 3.05 -13.06
CA ARG A 210 6.82 3.29 -14.46
C ARG A 210 6.29 2.03 -15.16
N GLU A 211 6.87 0.89 -14.89
CA GLU A 211 6.47 -0.40 -15.46
C GLU A 211 5.57 -1.22 -14.50
N ASP A 212 4.90 -0.53 -13.57
CA ASP A 212 3.97 -1.15 -12.64
C ASP A 212 2.68 -1.58 -13.38
N HIS A 213 2.38 -2.87 -13.33
CA HIS A 213 1.20 -3.46 -13.96
C HIS A 213 0.05 -3.70 -12.97
N ILE A 214 0.31 -3.52 -11.66
CA ILE A 214 -0.68 -3.66 -10.58
C ILE A 214 -1.27 -2.30 -10.24
N VAL A 215 -0.39 -1.30 -10.09
CA VAL A 215 -0.75 0.09 -9.81
C VAL A 215 -0.21 0.97 -10.94
N PRO A 216 -0.94 1.14 -12.04
CA PRO A 216 -0.49 1.98 -13.14
C PRO A 216 -0.12 3.37 -12.66
N TRP A 217 1.06 3.85 -13.04
CA TRP A 217 1.58 5.12 -12.54
C TRP A 217 0.68 6.33 -12.84
N LYS A 218 -0.12 6.27 -13.92
CA LYS A 218 -1.10 7.31 -14.26
C LYS A 218 -2.25 7.36 -13.23
N GLY A 219 -2.70 6.22 -12.73
CA GLY A 219 -3.67 6.13 -11.63
C GLY A 219 -3.09 6.62 -10.31
N ALA A 220 -1.84 6.24 -10.01
CA ALA A 220 -1.14 6.79 -8.85
C ALA A 220 -0.93 8.31 -8.97
N TYR A 221 -0.64 8.83 -10.17
CA TYR A 221 -0.57 10.26 -10.41
C TYR A 221 -1.92 10.96 -10.19
N ALA A 222 -3.02 10.37 -10.67
CA ALA A 222 -4.37 10.90 -10.46
C ALA A 222 -4.68 11.06 -8.96
N SER A 223 -4.17 10.16 -8.12
CA SER A 223 -4.30 10.23 -6.65
C SER A 223 -3.69 11.50 -6.04
N THR A 224 -2.82 12.23 -6.75
CA THR A 224 -2.34 13.52 -6.28
C THR A 224 -3.47 14.55 -6.13
N ARG A 225 -4.59 14.36 -6.83
CA ARG A 225 -5.72 15.31 -6.87
C ARG A 225 -6.59 15.25 -5.62
N VAL A 226 -6.59 14.14 -4.90
CA VAL A 226 -7.40 13.97 -3.69
C VAL A 226 -6.87 14.82 -2.52
N PHE A 227 -5.59 15.18 -2.52
CA PHE A 227 -4.97 15.99 -1.48
C PHE A 227 -5.01 17.48 -1.79
N LYS A 228 -5.39 18.29 -0.80
CA LYS A 228 -5.40 19.75 -0.89
C LYS A 228 -4.06 20.39 -0.49
N GLY A 229 -3.30 19.72 0.39
CA GLY A 229 -2.03 20.19 0.96
C GLY A 229 -0.82 20.06 0.03
N LYS A 230 0.37 20.29 0.61
CA LYS A 230 1.66 20.13 -0.09
C LYS A 230 1.84 18.67 -0.51
N LYS A 231 2.25 18.47 -1.74
CA LYS A 231 2.47 17.14 -2.29
C LYS A 231 3.62 17.14 -3.30
N ARG A 232 4.33 16.02 -3.34
CA ARG A 232 5.39 15.72 -4.32
C ARG A 232 5.09 14.40 -4.98
N PHE A 233 5.16 14.34 -6.31
CA PHE A 233 5.07 13.10 -7.06
C PHE A 233 6.42 12.71 -7.61
N MET A 234 6.75 11.44 -7.51
CA MET A 234 7.99 10.81 -7.95
C MET A 234 7.66 9.59 -8.81
N LEU A 235 8.27 9.47 -9.96
CA LEU A 235 8.15 8.29 -10.81
C LEU A 235 9.50 7.56 -10.84
N GLY A 236 9.54 6.30 -10.37
CA GLY A 236 10.72 5.44 -10.47
C GLY A 236 10.64 4.51 -11.67
N ALA A 237 11.77 4.04 -12.14
CA ALA A 237 11.84 2.98 -13.14
C ALA A 237 11.50 1.62 -12.54
N SER A 238 11.14 0.64 -13.42
CA SER A 238 10.84 -0.74 -13.08
C SER A 238 9.42 -0.98 -12.54
N GLY A 239 9.15 -2.20 -12.06
CA GLY A 239 7.81 -2.66 -11.66
C GLY A 239 7.45 -2.39 -10.21
N HIS A 240 6.30 -2.92 -9.79
CA HIS A 240 5.62 -2.66 -8.53
C HIS A 240 6.52 -2.74 -7.28
N ILE A 241 7.26 -3.82 -7.13
CA ILE A 241 8.16 -4.05 -5.99
C ILE A 241 9.57 -3.63 -6.33
N ALA A 242 10.07 -4.09 -7.49
CA ALA A 242 11.45 -3.86 -7.89
C ALA A 242 11.77 -2.37 -8.12
N GLY A 243 10.80 -1.54 -8.49
CA GLY A 243 10.95 -0.09 -8.59
C GLY A 243 11.09 0.58 -7.23
N VAL A 244 10.30 0.12 -6.26
CA VAL A 244 10.33 0.63 -4.88
C VAL A 244 11.63 0.24 -4.18
N ILE A 245 12.03 -1.05 -4.28
CA ILE A 245 13.26 -1.57 -3.66
C ILE A 245 14.44 -1.30 -4.59
N ASN A 246 14.97 -0.09 -4.52
CA ASN A 246 16.11 0.36 -5.30
C ASN A 246 17.14 1.09 -4.42
N PRO A 247 17.92 0.36 -3.60
CA PRO A 247 18.87 0.97 -2.69
C PRO A 247 19.94 1.78 -3.45
N PRO A 248 20.34 2.96 -2.95
CA PRO A 248 21.34 3.82 -3.61
C PRO A 248 22.67 3.13 -3.90
N ALA A 249 23.09 2.20 -3.03
CA ALA A 249 24.33 1.43 -3.19
C ALA A 249 24.35 0.56 -4.46
N ALA A 250 23.17 0.18 -4.97
CA ALA A 250 23.06 -0.61 -6.20
C ALA A 250 23.41 0.19 -7.46
N LYS A 251 23.38 1.53 -7.42
CA LYS A 251 23.69 2.45 -8.54
C LYS A 251 22.96 2.07 -9.84
N LYS A 252 21.70 1.63 -9.72
CA LYS A 252 20.88 1.14 -10.83
C LYS A 252 19.68 2.03 -11.04
N ARG A 253 19.13 1.99 -12.28
CA ARG A 253 17.85 2.62 -12.69
C ARG A 253 17.93 4.14 -12.72
N SER A 254 16.77 4.74 -12.94
CA SER A 254 16.55 6.19 -12.94
C SER A 254 15.22 6.50 -12.25
N HIS A 255 14.99 7.75 -11.96
CA HIS A 255 13.70 8.28 -11.53
C HIS A 255 13.46 9.64 -12.18
N TRP A 256 12.20 10.05 -12.26
CA TRP A 256 11.77 11.31 -12.85
C TRP A 256 11.19 12.24 -11.81
N VAL A 257 11.57 13.49 -11.88
CA VAL A 257 11.15 14.56 -10.97
C VAL A 257 10.57 15.71 -11.74
N ASN A 258 9.53 16.33 -11.20
CA ASN A 258 8.96 17.57 -11.70
C ASN A 258 8.33 18.31 -10.52
N ASP A 259 8.71 19.57 -10.33
CA ASP A 259 8.18 20.38 -9.23
C ASP A 259 6.74 20.88 -9.52
N LYS A 260 6.32 20.80 -10.79
CA LYS A 260 4.95 21.12 -11.20
C LYS A 260 4.11 19.83 -11.21
N LEU A 261 2.83 19.97 -10.91
CA LEU A 261 1.85 18.90 -10.97
C LEU A 261 0.72 19.29 -11.94
N PRO A 262 0.98 19.28 -13.27
CA PRO A 262 -0.04 19.59 -14.28
C PRO A 262 -1.23 18.63 -14.20
N ALA A 263 -2.33 18.94 -14.89
CA ALA A 263 -3.53 18.13 -14.85
C ALA A 263 -3.33 16.73 -15.48
N SER A 264 -2.53 16.64 -16.51
CA SER A 264 -2.24 15.39 -17.21
C SER A 264 -0.97 14.72 -16.68
N ALA A 265 -1.05 13.41 -16.47
CA ALA A 265 0.12 12.57 -16.13
C ALA A 265 1.14 12.57 -17.30
N ASP A 266 0.66 12.56 -18.53
CA ASP A 266 1.54 12.58 -19.71
C ASP A 266 2.28 13.93 -19.84
N GLU A 267 1.61 15.05 -19.58
CA GLU A 267 2.24 16.36 -19.50
C GLU A 267 3.29 16.42 -18.38
N TRP A 268 2.97 15.86 -17.19
CA TRP A 268 3.92 15.75 -16.11
C TRP A 268 5.17 15.01 -16.54
N PHE A 269 5.01 13.85 -17.19
CA PHE A 269 6.14 13.01 -17.62
C PHE A 269 6.97 13.67 -18.72
N THR A 270 6.31 14.29 -19.71
CA THR A 270 6.99 14.97 -20.82
C THR A 270 7.87 16.12 -20.35
N THR A 271 7.48 16.79 -19.26
CA THR A 271 8.22 17.93 -18.68
C THR A 271 9.08 17.55 -17.49
N ALA A 272 9.07 16.27 -17.07
CA ALA A 272 9.87 15.77 -15.96
C ALA A 272 11.34 15.60 -16.36
N LYS A 273 12.23 15.83 -15.40
CA LYS A 273 13.66 15.58 -15.53
C LYS A 273 13.98 14.16 -15.10
N GLU A 274 14.65 13.41 -15.94
CA GLU A 274 15.24 12.13 -15.55
C GLU A 274 16.51 12.33 -14.71
N VAL A 275 16.59 11.60 -13.61
CA VAL A 275 17.72 11.60 -12.68
C VAL A 275 18.23 10.16 -12.54
N PRO A 276 19.50 9.87 -12.88
CA PRO A 276 20.07 8.53 -12.71
C PRO A 276 20.13 8.11 -11.24
N GLY A 277 19.92 6.83 -10.97
CA GLY A 277 20.04 6.20 -9.66
C GLY A 277 18.73 6.13 -8.87
N SER A 278 18.89 5.86 -7.58
CA SER A 278 17.76 5.57 -6.68
C SER A 278 16.95 6.81 -6.34
N TRP A 279 15.63 6.66 -6.35
CA TRP A 279 14.67 7.66 -5.84
C TRP A 279 14.76 7.87 -4.33
N TRP A 280 15.34 6.92 -3.56
CA TRP A 280 15.46 7.03 -2.10
C TRP A 280 16.25 8.25 -1.66
N THR A 281 17.17 8.75 -2.48
CA THR A 281 17.94 9.97 -2.18
C THR A 281 17.06 11.21 -2.16
N ASP A 282 16.11 11.32 -3.10
CA ASP A 282 15.12 12.38 -3.12
C ASP A 282 14.14 12.27 -1.95
N TRP A 283 13.61 11.06 -1.72
CA TRP A 283 12.71 10.81 -0.59
C TRP A 283 13.37 11.11 0.77
N ALA A 284 14.62 10.69 0.96
CA ALA A 284 15.35 10.97 2.20
C ALA A 284 15.55 12.47 2.43
N ALA A 285 15.85 13.22 1.36
CA ALA A 285 15.97 14.68 1.44
C ALA A 285 14.60 15.33 1.77
N TRP A 286 13.52 14.85 1.16
CA TRP A 286 12.17 15.32 1.43
C TRP A 286 11.71 14.98 2.86
N LEU A 287 12.04 13.79 3.37
CA LEU A 287 11.64 13.32 4.70
C LEU A 287 12.40 14.04 5.83
N LYS A 288 13.64 14.41 5.58
CA LYS A 288 14.55 14.99 6.60
C LYS A 288 13.95 16.13 7.42
N PRO A 289 13.27 17.15 6.87
CA PRO A 289 12.68 18.24 7.64
C PRO A 289 11.51 17.82 8.54
N HIS A 290 10.93 16.63 8.34
CA HIS A 290 9.80 16.12 9.12
C HIS A 290 10.24 15.29 10.32
N GLY A 291 11.45 14.74 10.30
CA GLY A 291 11.96 13.82 11.33
C GLY A 291 12.45 14.49 12.63
N GLY A 292 12.46 15.81 12.72
CA GLY A 292 12.94 16.54 13.90
C GLY A 292 14.46 16.39 14.16
N PRO A 293 14.94 16.77 15.34
CA PRO A 293 16.35 16.71 15.70
C PRO A 293 16.82 15.28 15.94
N MET A 294 18.10 15.03 15.71
CA MET A 294 18.72 13.75 16.08
C MET A 294 18.79 13.61 17.61
N ILE A 295 18.34 12.48 18.10
CA ILE A 295 18.37 12.09 19.52
C ILE A 295 19.14 10.78 19.69
N ALA A 296 19.56 10.48 20.93
CA ALA A 296 20.17 9.20 21.23
C ALA A 296 19.22 8.04 20.91
N ALA A 297 19.71 6.98 20.27
CA ALA A 297 18.89 5.80 19.98
C ALA A 297 18.37 5.20 21.30
N PRO A 298 17.09 4.76 21.34
CA PRO A 298 16.57 4.08 22.52
C PRO A 298 17.36 2.80 22.80
N LYS A 299 17.70 2.56 24.07
CA LYS A 299 18.41 1.35 24.49
C LYS A 299 17.58 0.07 24.33
N THR A 300 16.26 0.19 24.35
CA THR A 300 15.31 -0.92 24.21
C THR A 300 14.26 -0.57 23.16
N PRO A 301 13.74 -1.55 22.38
CA PRO A 301 12.74 -1.29 21.36
C PRO A 301 11.36 -0.91 21.88
N GLY A 302 11.03 -1.26 23.12
CA GLY A 302 9.72 -1.01 23.74
C GLY A 302 9.75 0.03 24.86
N THR A 303 8.64 0.08 25.60
CA THR A 303 8.48 0.91 26.80
C THR A 303 7.97 0.03 27.97
N ARG A 304 7.80 0.62 29.16
CA ARG A 304 7.22 -0.10 30.31
C ARG A 304 5.83 -0.68 29.99
N LYS A 305 5.01 0.07 29.23
CA LYS A 305 3.66 -0.33 28.83
C LYS A 305 3.68 -1.26 27.61
N TYR A 306 4.56 -0.99 26.65
CA TYR A 306 4.68 -1.74 25.39
C TYR A 306 6.02 -2.49 25.37
N LYS A 307 6.07 -3.62 26.08
CA LYS A 307 7.28 -4.44 26.18
C LYS A 307 7.54 -5.19 24.87
N ALA A 308 8.81 -5.43 24.55
CA ALA A 308 9.17 -6.38 23.50
C ALA A 308 8.61 -7.77 23.85
N ILE A 309 7.97 -8.42 22.90
CA ILE A 309 7.28 -9.71 23.07
C ILE A 309 8.18 -10.85 22.59
N GLU A 310 8.77 -10.67 21.42
CA GLU A 310 9.63 -11.66 20.77
C GLU A 310 10.63 -10.98 19.82
N ALA A 311 11.63 -11.70 19.36
CA ALA A 311 12.59 -11.18 18.39
C ALA A 311 11.94 -10.90 17.04
N ALA A 312 12.36 -9.80 16.36
CA ALA A 312 11.95 -9.53 14.99
C ALA A 312 12.44 -10.65 14.04
N PRO A 313 11.72 -10.94 12.98
CA PRO A 313 10.51 -10.30 12.46
C PRO A 313 9.19 -10.79 13.11
N GLY A 314 9.23 -11.61 14.14
CA GLY A 314 8.08 -12.13 14.85
C GLY A 314 7.51 -13.42 14.26
N ARG A 315 6.37 -13.87 14.82
CA ARG A 315 5.76 -15.16 14.49
C ARG A 315 4.88 -15.13 13.24
N TYR A 316 4.27 -14.00 12.93
CA TYR A 316 3.30 -13.92 11.83
C TYR A 316 3.93 -14.19 10.46
N VAL A 317 5.16 -13.73 10.23
CA VAL A 317 5.88 -13.99 8.96
C VAL A 317 6.28 -15.45 8.76
N LYS A 318 6.12 -16.30 9.79
CA LYS A 318 6.39 -17.75 9.71
C LYS A 318 5.14 -18.56 9.37
N ALA A 319 3.96 -17.96 9.48
CA ALA A 319 2.70 -18.60 9.14
C ALA A 319 2.48 -18.46 7.62
N LYS A 320 2.43 -19.59 6.93
CA LYS A 320 2.12 -19.66 5.50
C LYS A 320 0.62 -19.57 5.26
N ALA A 321 0.21 -19.01 4.10
CA ALA A 321 -1.17 -18.96 3.65
C ALA A 321 -1.64 -20.31 3.13
#